data_36e55e6ef6cf25ff5c0653ac39f8239c
#
_entry.id   36e55e6ef6cf25ff5c0653ac39f8239c
#
_cell.length_a   1.000
_cell.length_b   1.000
_cell.length_c   1.000
_cell.angle_alpha   90.00
_cell.angle_beta   90.00
_cell.angle_gamma   90.00
#
_symmetry.space_group_name_H-M   'P 1'
#
loop_
_entity.id
_entity.type
_entity.pdbx_description
1 polymer ?
#
loop_
_entity_poly.entity_id
_entity_poly.type
_entity_poly.pdbx_seq_one_letter_code
_entity_poly.pdbx_strand_id
1 'polypeptide(L)'
;MTIMFNKHSVVPPGGEPTRERVRFSNLEAGYRGRPVLRQLSGSVPALAMTALVGPNGSGKSTLLGVLAGVIHATAGQLRYAEGRPPAFVPQRGAVGDALPLTARQTVEMGRWNERGLWRPLTRRDRTVVDSAMERLGVADLAARQLGELSGGQRQRVLIAQSLAQRSDLLLLDEPTTGLDPEARERITVLLTDLVAEGTTVVQATHDLEAARSADACLLLRDGRLVGQGPPEEVLTPTALSRLWRPA
;
A
#
# COMPACT_ATOMS: atom_id res chain seq x y z
N MET A 1 17.64 8.16 -15.10
CA MET A 1 18.40 7.57 -13.99
C MET A 1 17.80 6.20 -13.73
N THR A 2 18.49 5.15 -14.18
CA THR A 2 17.99 3.77 -14.23
C THR A 2 18.17 3.14 -12.86
N ILE A 3 17.08 2.68 -12.25
CA ILE A 3 17.13 1.89 -11.01
C ILE A 3 17.69 0.53 -11.39
N MET A 4 18.92 0.22 -11.02
CA MET A 4 19.54 -1.09 -11.20
C MET A 4 18.91 -2.08 -10.22
N PHE A 5 18.15 -3.05 -10.76
CA PHE A 5 17.77 -4.26 -10.05
C PHE A 5 18.99 -5.18 -9.96
N ASN A 6 19.55 -5.33 -8.78
CA ASN A 6 20.71 -6.18 -8.56
C ASN A 6 20.25 -7.64 -8.40
N LYS A 7 20.69 -8.52 -9.30
CA LYS A 7 20.50 -9.99 -9.23
C LYS A 7 21.53 -10.56 -8.26
N HIS A 8 21.09 -11.34 -7.34
CA HIS A 8 21.71 -12.40 -6.53
C HIS A 8 21.55 -12.21 -5.02
N SER A 9 20.76 -13.08 -4.42
CA SER A 9 20.91 -13.41 -3.00
C SER A 9 20.74 -14.92 -2.80
N VAL A 10 21.75 -15.50 -2.19
CA VAL A 10 21.83 -16.91 -1.75
C VAL A 10 20.93 -17.06 -0.52
N VAL A 11 20.05 -18.08 -0.55
CA VAL A 11 19.14 -18.46 0.54
C VAL A 11 19.88 -19.45 1.46
N PRO A 12 19.86 -19.30 2.82
CA PRO A 12 20.30 -20.34 3.73
C PRO A 12 19.22 -21.42 3.91
N PRO A 13 19.57 -22.68 4.12
CA PRO A 13 18.62 -23.79 4.21
C PRO A 13 18.05 -23.93 5.64
N GLY A 14 16.72 -24.12 5.75
CA GLY A 14 16.07 -24.58 6.96
C GLY A 14 14.76 -23.87 7.27
N GLY A 15 13.65 -24.44 6.83
CA GLY A 15 12.27 -23.94 6.98
C GLY A 15 11.73 -23.52 5.62
N GLU A 16 10.49 -23.87 5.27
CA GLU A 16 9.87 -23.30 4.06
C GLU A 16 9.95 -21.77 4.17
N PRO A 17 10.69 -21.10 3.27
CA PRO A 17 10.80 -19.66 3.36
C PRO A 17 9.43 -19.09 2.99
N THR A 18 8.73 -18.48 3.92
CA THR A 18 7.68 -17.52 3.57
C THR A 18 8.32 -16.59 2.54
N ARG A 19 7.91 -16.71 1.28
CA ARG A 19 8.48 -15.89 0.19
C ARG A 19 8.26 -14.44 0.56
N GLU A 20 9.35 -13.73 0.87
CA GLU A 20 9.26 -12.31 1.15
C GLU A 20 9.08 -11.53 -0.15
N ARG A 21 8.06 -10.69 -0.21
CA ARG A 21 7.86 -9.78 -1.34
C ARG A 21 8.76 -8.55 -1.26
N VAL A 22 9.00 -8.09 -0.04
CA VAL A 22 9.90 -6.95 0.24
C VAL A 22 10.70 -7.24 1.49
N ARG A 23 11.99 -6.92 1.45
CA ARG A 23 12.87 -6.88 2.64
C ARG A 23 13.52 -5.52 2.74
N PHE A 24 13.57 -4.95 3.93
CA PHE A 24 14.29 -3.71 4.22
C PHE A 24 15.20 -3.88 5.42
N SER A 25 16.38 -3.25 5.36
CA SER A 25 17.42 -3.39 6.40
C SER A 25 18.02 -2.02 6.70
N ASN A 26 18.04 -1.65 7.99
CA ASN A 26 18.55 -0.37 8.49
C ASN A 26 18.03 0.84 7.71
N LEU A 27 16.76 0.78 7.31
CA LEU A 27 16.13 1.78 6.47
C LEU A 27 15.95 3.09 7.22
N GLU A 28 16.42 4.18 6.65
CA GLU A 28 16.20 5.54 7.14
C GLU A 28 15.55 6.39 6.05
N ALA A 29 14.60 7.20 6.41
CA ALA A 29 13.94 8.14 5.52
C ALA A 29 13.29 9.28 6.31
N GLY A 30 13.06 10.41 5.63
CA GLY A 30 12.42 11.56 6.24
C GLY A 30 12.22 12.71 5.25
N TYR A 31 11.84 13.86 5.78
CA TYR A 31 11.53 15.04 5.00
C TYR A 31 12.41 16.22 5.41
N ARG A 32 12.99 16.93 4.44
CA ARG A 32 13.76 18.17 4.67
C ARG A 32 14.79 18.05 5.79
N GLY A 33 15.57 16.97 5.82
CA GLY A 33 16.59 16.70 6.82
C GLY A 33 16.10 16.26 8.20
N ARG A 34 14.78 16.05 8.38
CA ARG A 34 14.20 15.47 9.60
C ARG A 34 13.96 13.99 9.41
N PRO A 35 14.68 13.09 10.13
CA PRO A 35 14.47 11.66 10.01
C PRO A 35 13.12 11.28 10.65
N VAL A 36 12.32 10.54 9.86
CA VAL A 36 11.04 9.96 10.32
C VAL A 36 11.23 8.47 10.59
N LEU A 37 11.83 7.74 9.65
CA LEU A 37 12.19 6.33 9.84
C LEU A 37 13.64 6.23 10.33
N ARG A 38 13.86 5.35 11.31
CA ARG A 38 15.13 5.25 12.05
C ARG A 38 15.58 3.79 12.12
N GLN A 39 16.52 3.40 11.24
CA GLN A 39 17.11 2.06 11.22
C GLN A 39 16.08 0.93 11.21
N LEU A 40 15.03 1.07 10.39
CA LEU A 40 14.00 0.06 10.25
C LEU A 40 14.57 -1.17 9.54
N SER A 41 14.33 -2.36 10.15
CA SER A 41 14.64 -3.64 9.51
C SER A 41 13.44 -4.56 9.66
N GLY A 42 13.04 -5.22 8.56
CA GLY A 42 11.87 -6.08 8.52
C GLY A 42 11.58 -6.58 7.11
N SER A 43 10.46 -7.26 6.96
CA SER A 43 10.02 -7.81 5.67
C SER A 43 8.49 -7.84 5.54
N VAL A 44 8.04 -7.92 4.30
CA VAL A 44 6.63 -8.11 3.93
C VAL A 44 6.54 -9.51 3.28
N PRO A 45 5.74 -10.43 3.83
CA PRO A 45 5.52 -11.73 3.20
C PRO A 45 4.81 -11.56 1.86
N ALA A 46 5.13 -12.41 0.89
CA ALA A 46 4.47 -12.44 -0.41
C ALA A 46 3.12 -13.15 -0.31
N LEU A 47 2.18 -12.78 -1.19
CA LEU A 47 0.86 -13.41 -1.33
C LEU A 47 0.06 -13.39 -0.02
N ALA A 48 0.20 -12.31 0.74
CA ALA A 48 -0.38 -12.15 2.06
C ALA A 48 -0.82 -10.71 2.28
N MET A 49 -1.74 -10.52 3.23
CA MET A 49 -2.12 -9.22 3.74
C MET A 49 -1.27 -8.86 4.96
N THR A 50 -0.54 -7.74 4.88
CA THR A 50 0.23 -7.20 5.99
C THR A 50 -0.41 -5.92 6.51
N ALA A 51 -0.74 -5.88 7.79
CA ALA A 51 -1.19 -4.67 8.48
C ALA A 51 0.00 -3.90 9.06
N LEU A 52 0.15 -2.63 8.68
CA LEU A 52 1.12 -1.70 9.27
C LEU A 52 0.41 -0.86 10.32
N VAL A 53 0.68 -1.14 11.58
CA VAL A 53 -0.05 -0.59 12.74
C VAL A 53 0.84 0.37 13.53
N GLY A 54 0.28 1.46 14.00
CA GLY A 54 0.99 2.42 14.85
C GLY A 54 0.21 3.72 15.02
N PRO A 55 0.55 4.53 16.03
CA PRO A 55 -0.09 5.83 16.25
C PRO A 55 0.16 6.80 15.09
N ASN A 56 -0.62 7.89 15.08
CA ASN A 56 -0.40 8.96 14.12
C ASN A 56 1.01 9.55 14.31
N GLY A 57 1.69 9.82 13.20
CA GLY A 57 3.08 10.30 13.23
C GLY A 57 4.15 9.23 13.45
N SER A 58 3.79 7.94 13.62
CA SER A 58 4.78 6.86 13.81
C SER A 58 5.64 6.57 12.57
N GLY A 59 5.28 7.08 11.39
CA GLY A 59 6.02 6.89 10.15
C GLY A 59 5.40 5.91 9.15
N LYS A 60 4.15 5.45 9.36
CA LYS A 60 3.44 4.50 8.46
C LYS A 60 3.42 4.97 7.01
N SER A 61 2.90 6.18 6.78
CA SER A 61 2.82 6.77 5.44
C SER A 61 4.20 6.97 4.81
N THR A 62 5.21 7.28 5.63
CA THR A 62 6.59 7.41 5.17
C THR A 62 7.16 6.06 4.75
N LEU A 63 6.92 4.99 5.53
CA LEU A 63 7.34 3.64 5.14
C LEU A 63 6.66 3.20 3.86
N LEU A 64 5.34 3.34 3.75
CA LEU A 64 4.61 3.03 2.50
C LEU A 64 5.15 3.83 1.31
N GLY A 65 5.42 5.13 1.50
CA GLY A 65 6.01 5.98 0.46
C GLY A 65 7.42 5.52 0.03
N VAL A 66 8.24 5.03 0.97
CA VAL A 66 9.55 4.44 0.65
C VAL A 66 9.37 3.11 -0.08
N LEU A 67 8.47 2.24 0.38
CA LEU A 67 8.14 0.99 -0.30
C LEU A 67 7.51 1.22 -1.68
N ALA A 68 6.88 2.35 -1.93
CA ALA A 68 6.34 2.73 -3.24
C ALA A 68 7.38 3.38 -4.16
N GLY A 69 8.58 3.70 -3.65
CA GLY A 69 9.60 4.46 -4.38
C GLY A 69 9.27 5.95 -4.56
N VAL A 70 8.24 6.47 -3.88
CA VAL A 70 7.84 7.90 -3.90
C VAL A 70 8.74 8.72 -2.97
N ILE A 71 9.16 8.13 -1.85
CA ILE A 71 10.09 8.73 -0.90
C ILE A 71 11.42 7.99 -0.99
N HIS A 72 12.52 8.75 -1.12
CA HIS A 72 13.85 8.15 -1.17
C HIS A 72 14.35 7.82 0.24
N ALA A 73 14.87 6.60 0.41
CA ALA A 73 15.61 6.24 1.61
C ALA A 73 16.91 7.05 1.68
N THR A 74 17.23 7.57 2.85
CA THR A 74 18.49 8.31 3.10
C THR A 74 19.62 7.37 3.52
N ALA A 75 19.29 6.19 4.07
CA ALA A 75 20.22 5.11 4.40
C ALA A 75 19.51 3.76 4.42
N GLY A 76 20.31 2.68 4.47
CA GLY A 76 19.81 1.31 4.49
C GLY A 76 19.62 0.70 3.11
N GLN A 77 18.96 -0.44 3.07
CA GLN A 77 18.72 -1.21 1.84
C GLN A 77 17.24 -1.61 1.75
N LEU A 78 16.70 -1.54 0.54
CA LEU A 78 15.38 -2.00 0.19
C LEU A 78 15.49 -2.98 -0.97
N ARG A 79 14.97 -4.20 -0.81
CA ARG A 79 15.01 -5.27 -1.81
C ARG A 79 13.59 -5.77 -2.06
N TYR A 80 13.26 -5.94 -3.33
CA TYR A 80 12.02 -6.55 -3.78
C TYR A 80 12.32 -7.92 -4.38
N ALA A 81 11.43 -8.89 -4.15
CA ALA A 81 11.38 -10.09 -4.97
C ALA A 81 11.05 -9.70 -6.43
N GLU A 82 11.29 -10.61 -7.37
CA GLU A 82 10.86 -10.41 -8.76
C GLU A 82 9.36 -10.13 -8.82
N GLY A 83 8.98 -9.14 -9.62
CA GLY A 83 7.59 -8.74 -9.75
C GLY A 83 7.46 -7.36 -10.40
N ARG A 84 6.24 -6.87 -10.46
CA ARG A 84 5.92 -5.54 -10.98
C ARG A 84 6.22 -4.45 -9.93
N PRO A 85 6.44 -3.19 -10.38
CA PRO A 85 6.54 -2.06 -9.45
C PRO A 85 5.30 -1.98 -8.54
N PRO A 86 5.47 -1.57 -7.26
CA PRO A 86 4.35 -1.43 -6.34
C PRO A 86 3.30 -0.44 -6.85
N ALA A 87 2.03 -0.76 -6.64
CA ALA A 87 0.94 0.21 -6.75
C ALA A 87 0.69 0.85 -5.38
N PHE A 88 0.53 2.17 -5.34
CA PHE A 88 0.38 2.92 -4.10
C PHE A 88 -0.89 3.76 -4.10
N VAL A 89 -1.70 3.59 -3.08
CA VAL A 89 -2.87 4.41 -2.77
C VAL A 89 -2.54 5.26 -1.55
N PRO A 90 -2.25 6.56 -1.72
CA PRO A 90 -1.95 7.44 -0.60
C PRO A 90 -3.21 7.75 0.21
N GLN A 91 -3.00 8.25 1.44
CA GLN A 91 -4.07 8.74 2.27
C GLN A 91 -4.87 9.83 1.54
N ARG A 92 -6.16 9.85 1.76
CA ARG A 92 -7.17 10.65 1.05
C ARG A 92 -6.83 12.14 0.91
N GLY A 93 -6.25 12.76 1.93
CA GLY A 93 -5.87 14.17 1.92
C GLY A 93 -4.65 14.52 1.07
N ALA A 94 -3.90 13.53 0.61
CA ALA A 94 -2.69 13.76 -0.18
C ALA A 94 -2.96 13.99 -1.68
N VAL A 95 -4.16 13.61 -2.17
CA VAL A 95 -4.55 13.83 -3.58
C VAL A 95 -5.33 15.13 -3.68
N GLY A 96 -4.70 16.17 -4.21
CA GLY A 96 -5.32 17.50 -4.35
C GLY A 96 -6.54 17.50 -5.29
N ASP A 97 -7.55 18.33 -4.97
CA ASP A 97 -8.76 18.54 -5.80
C ASP A 97 -8.52 19.42 -7.01
N ALA A 98 -7.29 19.91 -7.18
CA ALA A 98 -6.94 20.96 -8.15
C ALA A 98 -6.97 20.48 -9.63
N LEU A 99 -6.93 19.19 -9.89
CA LEU A 99 -6.95 18.68 -11.27
C LEU A 99 -8.39 18.30 -11.66
N PRO A 100 -8.94 18.88 -12.74
CA PRO A 100 -10.29 18.55 -13.22
C PRO A 100 -10.30 17.20 -13.96
N LEU A 101 -9.88 16.14 -13.27
CA LEU A 101 -9.86 14.78 -13.81
C LEU A 101 -11.17 14.06 -13.50
N THR A 102 -11.69 13.35 -14.49
CA THR A 102 -12.81 12.43 -14.26
C THR A 102 -12.35 11.15 -13.55
N ALA A 103 -13.29 10.41 -12.96
CA ALA A 103 -13.01 9.11 -12.35
C ALA A 103 -12.33 8.16 -13.35
N ARG A 104 -12.82 8.10 -14.61
CA ARG A 104 -12.21 7.30 -15.67
C ARG A 104 -10.77 7.72 -15.94
N GLN A 105 -10.53 8.99 -16.16
CA GLN A 105 -9.18 9.51 -16.43
C GLN A 105 -8.21 9.18 -15.29
N THR A 106 -8.69 9.27 -14.05
CA THR A 106 -7.91 8.88 -12.87
C THR A 106 -7.52 7.39 -12.93
N VAL A 107 -8.45 6.50 -13.25
CA VAL A 107 -8.16 5.06 -13.35
C VAL A 107 -7.23 4.77 -14.55
N GLU A 108 -7.40 5.47 -15.67
CA GLU A 108 -6.54 5.37 -16.85
C GLU A 108 -5.07 5.71 -16.55
N MET A 109 -4.79 6.63 -15.62
CA MET A 109 -3.44 6.94 -15.16
C MET A 109 -2.71 5.69 -14.62
N GLY A 110 -3.43 4.70 -14.10
CA GLY A 110 -2.86 3.43 -13.69
C GLY A 110 -2.14 2.67 -14.83
N ARG A 111 -2.44 3.00 -16.10
CA ARG A 111 -1.78 2.38 -17.26
C ARG A 111 -0.49 3.09 -17.69
N TRP A 112 -0.18 4.26 -17.12
CA TRP A 112 0.99 5.05 -17.55
C TRP A 112 2.33 4.37 -17.28
N ASN A 113 2.43 3.54 -16.26
CA ASN A 113 3.65 2.78 -15.98
C ASN A 113 4.03 1.82 -17.11
N GLU A 114 3.04 1.24 -17.81
CA GLU A 114 3.28 0.34 -18.94
C GLU A 114 3.35 1.08 -20.28
N ARG A 115 2.62 2.20 -20.40
CA ARG A 115 2.43 2.91 -21.67
C ARG A 115 3.28 4.16 -21.82
N GLY A 116 3.67 4.77 -20.71
CA GLY A 116 4.17 6.14 -20.68
C GLY A 116 3.02 7.16 -20.84
N LEU A 117 3.33 8.43 -20.56
CA LEU A 117 2.36 9.53 -20.50
C LEU A 117 1.74 9.91 -21.87
N TRP A 118 2.45 9.63 -22.96
CA TRP A 118 2.12 10.17 -24.30
C TRP A 118 1.49 9.15 -25.26
N ARG A 119 1.46 7.88 -24.90
CA ARG A 119 0.90 6.85 -25.79
C ARG A 119 -0.59 6.64 -25.50
N PRO A 120 -1.44 6.58 -26.55
CA PRO A 120 -2.86 6.32 -26.37
C PRO A 120 -3.08 4.91 -25.79
N LEU A 121 -4.14 4.78 -25.00
CA LEU A 121 -4.55 3.49 -24.44
C LEU A 121 -5.04 2.57 -25.56
N THR A 122 -4.58 1.32 -25.52
CA THR A 122 -5.06 0.27 -26.43
C THR A 122 -6.44 -0.24 -25.99
N ARG A 123 -7.04 -1.11 -26.80
CA ARG A 123 -8.26 -1.85 -26.39
C ARG A 123 -8.03 -2.64 -25.11
N ARG A 124 -6.88 -3.34 -24.99
CA ARG A 124 -6.52 -4.11 -23.79
C ARG A 124 -6.41 -3.23 -22.54
N ASP A 125 -5.84 -2.04 -22.67
CA ASP A 125 -5.73 -1.12 -21.54
C ASP A 125 -7.11 -0.64 -21.08
N ARG A 126 -8.00 -0.32 -22.03
CA ARG A 126 -9.38 0.06 -21.73
C ARG A 126 -10.15 -1.05 -21.02
N THR A 127 -10.02 -2.31 -21.47
CA THR A 127 -10.61 -3.46 -20.77
C THR A 127 -10.10 -3.58 -19.33
N VAL A 128 -8.81 -3.33 -19.09
CA VAL A 128 -8.24 -3.33 -17.73
C VAL A 128 -8.86 -2.22 -16.87
N VAL A 129 -9.00 -1.01 -17.42
CA VAL A 129 -9.63 0.13 -16.75
C VAL A 129 -11.09 -0.16 -16.44
N ASP A 130 -11.86 -0.66 -17.43
CA ASP A 130 -13.27 -0.99 -17.27
C ASP A 130 -13.46 -2.04 -16.18
N SER A 131 -12.69 -3.13 -16.22
CA SER A 131 -12.73 -4.19 -15.21
C SER A 131 -12.37 -3.67 -13.81
N ALA A 132 -11.37 -2.79 -13.68
CA ALA A 132 -11.02 -2.19 -12.40
C ALA A 132 -12.15 -1.31 -11.85
N MET A 133 -12.81 -0.53 -12.71
CA MET A 133 -13.95 0.33 -12.34
C MET A 133 -15.17 -0.48 -11.93
N GLU A 134 -15.49 -1.54 -12.66
CA GLU A 134 -16.58 -2.46 -12.34
C GLU A 134 -16.36 -3.15 -11.00
N ARG A 135 -15.16 -3.66 -10.78
CA ARG A 135 -14.79 -4.37 -9.55
C ARG A 135 -14.91 -3.49 -8.30
N LEU A 136 -14.66 -2.20 -8.43
CA LEU A 136 -14.84 -1.20 -7.36
C LEU A 136 -16.25 -0.61 -7.32
N GLY A 137 -17.16 -0.97 -8.22
CA GLY A 137 -18.50 -0.40 -8.32
C GLY A 137 -18.47 1.12 -8.50
N VAL A 138 -17.63 1.59 -9.44
CA VAL A 138 -17.48 3.02 -9.80
C VAL A 138 -17.61 3.26 -11.31
N ALA A 139 -18.09 2.29 -12.06
CA ALA A 139 -18.26 2.41 -13.50
C ALA A 139 -19.29 3.50 -13.89
N ASP A 140 -20.35 3.63 -13.11
CA ASP A 140 -21.39 4.66 -13.24
C ASP A 140 -20.88 6.08 -12.97
N LEU A 141 -19.75 6.20 -12.26
CA LEU A 141 -19.11 7.47 -11.93
C LEU A 141 -18.07 7.93 -12.95
N ALA A 142 -17.86 7.15 -14.04
CA ALA A 142 -16.77 7.33 -15.00
C ALA A 142 -16.60 8.78 -15.52
N ALA A 143 -17.71 9.47 -15.79
CA ALA A 143 -17.71 10.82 -16.34
C ALA A 143 -17.67 11.93 -15.25
N ARG A 144 -17.85 11.59 -13.96
CA ARG A 144 -17.84 12.58 -12.88
C ARG A 144 -16.42 13.02 -12.55
N GLN A 145 -16.26 14.27 -12.19
CA GLN A 145 -14.96 14.77 -11.72
C GLN A 145 -14.61 14.20 -10.34
N LEU A 146 -13.34 13.96 -10.10
CA LEU A 146 -12.85 13.38 -8.84
C LEU A 146 -13.23 14.24 -7.61
N GLY A 147 -13.27 15.56 -7.77
CA GLY A 147 -13.68 16.51 -6.73
C GLY A 147 -15.18 16.49 -6.40
N GLU A 148 -16.02 15.97 -7.29
CA GLU A 148 -17.48 15.86 -7.09
C GLU A 148 -17.88 14.55 -6.37
N LEU A 149 -16.93 13.64 -6.20
CA LEU A 149 -17.20 12.35 -5.59
C LEU A 149 -17.22 12.43 -4.07
N SER A 150 -18.14 11.65 -3.46
CA SER A 150 -18.06 11.42 -2.02
C SER A 150 -16.69 10.81 -1.68
N GLY A 151 -16.30 10.95 -0.43
CA GLY A 151 -15.02 10.41 -0.09
C GLY A 151 -14.86 8.91 -0.27
N GLY A 152 -15.92 8.12 -0.02
CA GLY A 152 -15.90 6.67 -0.29
C GLY A 152 -15.84 6.37 -1.78
N GLN A 153 -16.56 7.12 -2.62
CA GLN A 153 -16.49 6.99 -4.07
C GLN A 153 -15.08 7.31 -4.57
N ARG A 154 -14.50 8.42 -4.11
CA ARG A 154 -13.13 8.81 -4.46
C ARG A 154 -12.09 7.76 -4.05
N GLN A 155 -12.21 7.21 -2.84
CA GLN A 155 -11.31 6.15 -2.37
C GLN A 155 -11.38 4.91 -3.27
N ARG A 156 -12.59 4.49 -3.66
CA ARG A 156 -12.77 3.37 -4.58
C ARG A 156 -12.17 3.66 -5.97
N VAL A 157 -12.27 4.89 -6.48
CA VAL A 157 -11.62 5.30 -7.73
C VAL A 157 -10.09 5.22 -7.63
N LEU A 158 -9.49 5.66 -6.52
CA LEU A 158 -8.04 5.58 -6.30
C LEU A 158 -7.56 4.13 -6.18
N ILE A 159 -8.35 3.25 -5.54
CA ILE A 159 -8.05 1.82 -5.50
C ILE A 159 -8.20 1.22 -6.92
N ALA A 160 -9.23 1.60 -7.69
CA ALA A 160 -9.38 1.17 -9.09
C ALA A 160 -8.18 1.60 -9.96
N GLN A 161 -7.67 2.81 -9.77
CA GLN A 161 -6.43 3.28 -10.41
C GLN A 161 -5.25 2.36 -10.09
N SER A 162 -5.09 1.97 -8.84
CA SER A 162 -4.00 1.06 -8.43
C SER A 162 -4.17 -0.35 -9.00
N LEU A 163 -5.40 -0.87 -9.08
CA LEU A 163 -5.68 -2.16 -9.74
C LEU A 163 -5.37 -2.11 -11.24
N ALA A 164 -5.66 -0.98 -11.90
CA ALA A 164 -5.33 -0.81 -13.30
C ALA A 164 -3.82 -0.87 -13.59
N GLN A 165 -2.95 -0.65 -12.61
CA GLN A 165 -1.50 -0.87 -12.74
C GLN A 165 -1.13 -2.34 -12.86
N ARG A 166 -2.02 -3.27 -12.45
CA ARG A 166 -1.77 -4.72 -12.45
C ARG A 166 -0.50 -5.09 -11.67
N SER A 167 -0.21 -4.36 -10.60
CA SER A 167 0.89 -4.68 -9.68
C SER A 167 0.56 -5.94 -8.89
N ASP A 168 1.59 -6.69 -8.52
CA ASP A 168 1.53 -7.81 -7.59
C ASP A 168 1.83 -7.39 -6.13
N LEU A 169 2.06 -6.09 -5.90
CA LEU A 169 2.21 -5.48 -4.58
C LEU A 169 1.37 -4.19 -4.50
N LEU A 170 0.36 -4.22 -3.65
CA LEU A 170 -0.53 -3.09 -3.39
C LEU A 170 -0.25 -2.50 -2.01
N LEU A 171 0.07 -1.21 -1.97
CA LEU A 171 0.35 -0.44 -0.77
C LEU A 171 -0.77 0.57 -0.55
N LEU A 172 -1.43 0.53 0.62
CA LEU A 172 -2.58 1.39 0.91
C LEU A 172 -2.37 2.14 2.23
N ASP A 173 -2.52 3.44 2.18
CA ASP A 173 -2.40 4.29 3.36
C ASP A 173 -3.80 4.64 3.89
N GLU A 174 -4.21 3.98 4.95
CA GLU A 174 -5.52 4.13 5.61
C GLU A 174 -6.73 4.03 4.66
N PRO A 175 -6.88 2.93 3.89
CA PRO A 175 -7.84 2.83 2.79
C PRO A 175 -9.30 2.90 3.23
N THR A 176 -9.62 2.64 4.50
CA THR A 176 -10.99 2.59 5.04
C THR A 176 -11.31 3.74 5.97
N THR A 177 -10.38 4.64 6.23
CA THR A 177 -10.58 5.78 7.15
C THR A 177 -11.62 6.75 6.63
N GLY A 178 -12.60 7.08 7.48
CA GLY A 178 -13.69 8.03 7.17
C GLY A 178 -14.72 7.47 6.18
N LEU A 179 -14.78 6.16 6.00
CA LEU A 179 -15.82 5.48 5.24
C LEU A 179 -16.96 5.01 6.16
N ASP A 180 -18.17 4.95 5.61
CA ASP A 180 -19.27 4.26 6.23
C ASP A 180 -19.00 2.75 6.35
N PRO A 181 -19.70 2.02 7.24
CA PRO A 181 -19.46 0.59 7.47
C PRO A 181 -19.57 -0.26 6.21
N GLU A 182 -20.55 0.01 5.35
CA GLU A 182 -20.78 -0.77 4.12
C GLU A 182 -19.63 -0.58 3.11
N ALA A 183 -19.17 0.67 2.92
CA ALA A 183 -18.03 0.96 2.05
C ALA A 183 -16.73 0.37 2.59
N ARG A 184 -16.56 0.34 3.93
CA ARG A 184 -15.41 -0.28 4.59
C ARG A 184 -15.38 -1.78 4.33
N GLU A 185 -16.49 -2.46 4.57
CA GLU A 185 -16.62 -3.91 4.36
C GLU A 185 -16.33 -4.29 2.90
N ARG A 186 -16.90 -3.57 1.93
CA ARG A 186 -16.62 -3.80 0.51
C ARG A 186 -15.13 -3.72 0.16
N ILE A 187 -14.41 -2.74 0.72
CA ILE A 187 -12.96 -2.62 0.50
C ILE A 187 -12.23 -3.79 1.18
N THR A 188 -12.61 -4.17 2.38
CA THR A 188 -12.00 -5.29 3.10
C THR A 188 -12.14 -6.60 2.34
N VAL A 189 -13.35 -6.92 1.86
CA VAL A 189 -13.62 -8.09 1.02
C VAL A 189 -12.77 -8.04 -0.25
N LEU A 190 -12.75 -6.90 -0.95
CA LEU A 190 -11.93 -6.73 -2.15
C LEU A 190 -10.44 -7.02 -1.89
N LEU A 191 -9.88 -6.50 -0.80
CA LEU A 191 -8.46 -6.71 -0.49
C LEU A 191 -8.17 -8.17 -0.17
N THR A 192 -9.09 -8.87 0.49
CA THR A 192 -9.02 -10.32 0.74
C THR A 192 -9.04 -11.11 -0.58
N ASP A 193 -9.95 -10.76 -1.50
CA ASP A 193 -10.02 -11.38 -2.82
C ASP A 193 -8.72 -11.18 -3.62
N LEU A 194 -8.15 -9.97 -3.55
CA LEU A 194 -6.87 -9.68 -4.23
C LEU A 194 -5.72 -10.55 -3.68
N VAL A 195 -5.67 -10.79 -2.38
CA VAL A 195 -4.69 -11.70 -1.79
C VAL A 195 -4.92 -13.13 -2.28
N ALA A 196 -6.16 -13.60 -2.29
CA ALA A 196 -6.51 -14.93 -2.81
C ALA A 196 -6.16 -15.09 -4.31
N GLU A 197 -6.18 -14.00 -5.09
CA GLU A 197 -5.75 -13.95 -6.48
C GLU A 197 -4.22 -13.83 -6.68
N GLY A 198 -3.45 -13.79 -5.58
CA GLY A 198 -1.99 -13.77 -5.63
C GLY A 198 -1.36 -12.38 -5.56
N THR A 199 -2.10 -11.36 -5.11
CA THR A 199 -1.56 -10.02 -4.85
C THR A 199 -1.07 -9.94 -3.41
N THR A 200 0.10 -9.36 -3.18
CA THR A 200 0.56 -8.97 -1.85
C THR A 200 -0.04 -7.62 -1.48
N VAL A 201 -0.64 -7.51 -0.30
CA VAL A 201 -1.27 -6.28 0.17
C VAL A 201 -0.58 -5.80 1.45
N VAL A 202 -0.23 -4.52 1.50
CA VAL A 202 0.22 -3.84 2.73
C VAL A 202 -0.71 -2.67 2.99
N GLN A 203 -1.41 -2.68 4.11
CA GLN A 203 -2.28 -1.57 4.49
C GLN A 203 -1.83 -0.93 5.81
N ALA A 204 -1.63 0.38 5.81
CA ALA A 204 -1.54 1.12 7.07
C ALA A 204 -2.93 1.27 7.65
N THR A 205 -3.07 0.97 8.93
CA THR A 205 -4.34 1.10 9.64
C THR A 205 -4.12 1.44 11.12
N HIS A 206 -5.08 2.11 11.72
CA HIS A 206 -5.20 2.26 13.17
C HIS A 206 -6.36 1.40 13.72
N ASP A 207 -7.07 0.70 12.84
CA ASP A 207 -8.14 -0.23 13.19
C ASP A 207 -7.54 -1.59 13.57
N LEU A 208 -7.72 -1.98 14.83
CA LEU A 208 -7.19 -3.23 15.36
C LEU A 208 -7.96 -4.47 14.86
N GLU A 209 -9.23 -4.32 14.46
CA GLU A 209 -9.98 -5.44 13.88
C GLU A 209 -9.44 -5.76 12.50
N ALA A 210 -9.23 -4.74 11.66
CA ALA A 210 -8.58 -4.91 10.36
C ALA A 210 -7.16 -5.46 10.50
N ALA A 211 -6.41 -5.06 11.53
CA ALA A 211 -5.07 -5.57 11.79
C ALA A 211 -5.08 -7.05 12.23
N ARG A 212 -6.07 -7.47 13.01
CA ARG A 212 -6.23 -8.87 13.46
C ARG A 212 -6.64 -9.81 12.35
N SER A 213 -7.30 -9.31 11.33
CA SER A 213 -7.72 -10.07 10.14
C SER A 213 -6.63 -10.21 9.09
N ALA A 214 -5.46 -9.58 9.28
CA ALA A 214 -4.34 -9.70 8.36
C ALA A 214 -3.51 -10.97 8.65
N ASP A 215 -2.70 -11.40 7.67
CA ASP A 215 -1.80 -12.56 7.81
C ASP A 215 -0.53 -12.20 8.58
N ALA A 216 -0.11 -10.94 8.53
CA ALA A 216 1.06 -10.42 9.24
C ALA A 216 0.84 -8.98 9.70
N CYS A 217 1.54 -8.61 10.78
CA CYS A 217 1.55 -7.26 11.32
C CYS A 217 2.98 -6.71 11.43
N LEU A 218 3.10 -5.42 11.13
CA LEU A 218 4.28 -4.60 11.40
C LEU A 218 3.86 -3.50 12.37
N LEU A 219 4.41 -3.49 13.60
CA LEU A 219 4.12 -2.46 14.60
C LEU A 219 5.17 -1.35 14.52
N LEU A 220 4.73 -0.14 14.21
CA LEU A 220 5.59 1.02 14.03
C LEU A 220 5.36 2.06 15.12
N ARG A 221 6.43 2.46 15.83
CA ARG A 221 6.41 3.54 16.82
C ARG A 221 7.66 4.42 16.69
N ASP A 222 7.47 5.72 16.68
CA ASP A 222 8.56 6.73 16.66
C ASP A 222 9.61 6.47 15.56
N GLY A 223 9.13 6.02 14.39
CA GLY A 223 9.97 5.68 13.24
C GLY A 223 10.75 4.38 13.37
N ARG A 224 10.44 3.52 14.35
CA ARG A 224 11.08 2.23 14.57
C ARG A 224 10.07 1.09 14.50
N LEU A 225 10.53 -0.07 14.01
CA LEU A 225 9.74 -1.29 14.08
C LEU A 225 9.87 -1.87 15.49
N VAL A 226 8.75 -2.01 16.19
CA VAL A 226 8.69 -2.51 17.57
C VAL A 226 8.08 -3.89 17.70
N GLY A 227 7.55 -4.44 16.58
CA GLY A 227 7.04 -5.79 16.47
C GLY A 227 6.80 -6.17 15.03
N GLN A 228 7.01 -7.44 14.69
CA GLN A 228 6.72 -8.05 13.39
C GLN A 228 6.37 -9.52 13.59
N GLY A 229 5.30 -9.99 12.97
CA GLY A 229 4.86 -11.38 13.01
C GLY A 229 3.37 -11.53 12.79
N PRO A 230 2.81 -12.73 13.06
CA PRO A 230 1.37 -12.95 13.04
C PRO A 230 0.64 -12.02 14.03
N PRO A 231 -0.61 -11.60 13.72
CA PRO A 231 -1.38 -10.69 14.56
C PRO A 231 -1.49 -11.14 16.03
N GLU A 232 -1.72 -12.42 16.27
CA GLU A 232 -1.87 -13.01 17.61
C GLU A 232 -0.61 -12.91 18.47
N GLU A 233 0.58 -12.90 17.84
CA GLU A 233 1.86 -12.78 18.54
C GLU A 233 2.23 -11.33 18.83
N VAL A 234 1.90 -10.40 17.93
CA VAL A 234 2.36 -9.01 18.03
C VAL A 234 1.31 -8.03 18.56
N LEU A 235 -0.01 -8.30 18.37
CA LEU A 235 -1.09 -7.44 18.86
C LEU A 235 -1.51 -7.79 20.30
N THR A 236 -0.56 -8.09 21.18
CA THR A 236 -0.84 -8.41 22.58
C THR A 236 -1.23 -7.14 23.36
N PRO A 237 -2.02 -7.26 24.45
CA PRO A 237 -2.38 -6.11 25.29
C PRO A 237 -1.16 -5.30 25.76
N THR A 238 -0.07 -6.01 26.09
CA THR A 238 1.19 -5.38 26.52
C THR A 238 1.85 -4.60 25.40
N ALA A 239 1.93 -5.16 24.19
CA ALA A 239 2.49 -4.48 23.02
C ALA A 239 1.64 -3.26 22.63
N LEU A 240 0.32 -3.42 22.61
CA LEU A 240 -0.62 -2.34 22.31
C LEU A 240 -0.53 -1.21 23.35
N SER A 241 -0.47 -1.52 24.66
CA SER A 241 -0.31 -0.49 25.70
C SER A 241 1.01 0.29 25.55
N ARG A 242 2.08 -0.37 25.13
CA ARG A 242 3.36 0.30 24.82
C ARG A 242 3.28 1.14 23.55
N LEU A 243 2.58 0.63 22.53
CA LEU A 243 2.46 1.29 21.23
C LEU A 243 1.76 2.66 21.35
N TRP A 244 0.72 2.77 22.21
CA TRP A 244 -0.09 3.98 22.41
C TRP A 244 0.25 4.79 23.67
N ARG A 245 1.28 4.45 24.43
CA ARG A 245 1.71 5.32 25.53
C ARG A 245 2.18 6.67 24.97
N PRO A 246 1.74 7.80 25.53
CA PRO A 246 2.36 9.09 25.23
C PRO A 246 3.87 9.04 25.54
N ALA A 247 4.67 9.69 24.68
CA ALA A 247 6.12 9.86 24.92
C ALA A 247 6.37 10.80 26.09
#